data_c9d1f01a3fba1bd6d9e40411d5574c26
#
_entry.id   c9d1f01a3fba1bd6d9e40411d5574c26
#
_cell.length_a   1.000
_cell.length_b   1.000
_cell.length_c   1.000
_cell.angle_alpha   90.00
_cell.angle_beta   90.00
_cell.angle_gamma   90.00
#
_symmetry.space_group_name_H-M   'P 1'
#
loop_
_entity.id
_entity.type
_entity.pdbx_description
1 polymer ?
#
loop_
_entity_poly.entity_id
_entity_poly.type
_entity_poly.pdbx_seq_one_letter_code
_entity_poly.pdbx_strand_id
1 'polypeptide(L)'
;MRSTKTKLLIIGAGPFGLAVAAQARYEGIHHVIVGKPMEFWRSNMPKGMFLRSACDWHYDPQNVHTIEAYLESRGQTPRDVEPLSLDCYLTYVDWFQKQKNIQPFPVYIDRLDSSDEHFVASTIDGDVINADNVVLAPGFRHFAHIPDDLKAKLPSGSFQHTCEYVDFSDAANKRYLIVGGRQSGFEWAALLLEAGAAAVHLSHRHASPAYAVADWSWVKPLVDNMVDDPSWFRRLSQKEKDDISYRMWSEGRLKIEPWLESRLRSERVKVWPHTEIVSCVANESGELEVELTNGEAITVDRIVLATGYKVDIARLPILAAGNLLKEIETRNGFPALDDHFETTVPGLFITSMPAVQDFGPFFGFTNSVRTSAQLIIARLCSESARCRSS
;
A
#
# COMPACT_ATOMS: atom_id res chain seq x y z
N MET A 1 -3.80 15.89 28.91
CA MET A 1 -2.61 15.74 28.08
C MET A 1 -1.69 14.73 28.74
N ARG A 2 -1.56 13.55 28.16
CA ARG A 2 -0.62 12.52 28.65
C ARG A 2 0.67 12.67 27.86
N SER A 3 1.82 12.51 28.52
CA SER A 3 3.12 12.50 27.85
C SER A 3 3.74 11.12 28.02
N THR A 4 4.13 10.50 26.91
CA THR A 4 4.81 9.22 26.88
C THR A 4 6.21 9.41 26.31
N LYS A 5 7.22 8.73 26.85
CA LYS A 5 8.57 8.71 26.29
C LYS A 5 8.91 7.30 25.81
N THR A 6 9.52 7.19 24.63
CA THR A 6 9.94 5.91 24.06
C THR A 6 11.26 6.03 23.32
N LYS A 7 11.98 4.92 23.19
CA LYS A 7 13.20 4.83 22.37
C LYS A 7 12.87 4.87 20.86
N LEU A 8 11.76 4.23 20.48
CA LEU A 8 11.30 4.13 19.10
C LEU A 8 9.78 4.35 19.04
N LEU A 9 9.35 5.29 18.21
CA LEU A 9 7.96 5.47 17.83
C LEU A 9 7.74 4.94 16.41
N ILE A 10 6.81 4.02 16.25
CA ILE A 10 6.41 3.47 14.95
C ILE A 10 5.04 4.05 14.60
N ILE A 11 4.97 4.84 13.52
CA ILE A 11 3.75 5.50 13.06
C ILE A 11 3.22 4.76 11.83
N GLY A 12 2.09 4.09 12.02
CA GLY A 12 1.45 3.22 11.04
C GLY A 12 1.46 1.75 11.49
N ALA A 13 0.28 1.19 11.74
CA ALA A 13 0.07 -0.19 12.17
C ALA A 13 -0.37 -1.11 11.01
N GLY A 14 0.13 -0.84 9.80
CA GLY A 14 0.03 -1.71 8.63
C GLY A 14 1.16 -2.75 8.57
N PRO A 15 1.30 -3.47 7.45
CA PRO A 15 2.29 -4.54 7.27
C PRO A 15 3.71 -4.16 7.69
N PHE A 16 4.20 -3.02 7.23
CA PHE A 16 5.55 -2.54 7.51
C PHE A 16 5.73 -2.21 8.99
N GLY A 17 4.81 -1.43 9.58
CA GLY A 17 4.91 -1.07 10.99
C GLY A 17 4.81 -2.26 11.93
N LEU A 18 3.97 -3.24 11.62
CA LEU A 18 3.85 -4.49 12.41
C LEU A 18 5.13 -5.32 12.34
N ALA A 19 5.77 -5.42 11.17
CA ALA A 19 7.04 -6.13 11.03
C ALA A 19 8.17 -5.42 11.79
N VAL A 20 8.25 -4.08 11.72
CA VAL A 20 9.20 -3.27 12.49
C VAL A 20 8.99 -3.46 13.99
N ALA A 21 7.74 -3.44 14.47
CA ALA A 21 7.42 -3.70 15.89
C ALA A 21 7.82 -5.12 16.33
N ALA A 22 7.62 -6.13 15.47
CA ALA A 22 8.04 -7.50 15.73
C ALA A 22 9.57 -7.61 15.86
N GLN A 23 10.32 -6.96 14.96
CA GLN A 23 11.79 -6.95 15.03
C GLN A 23 12.30 -6.16 16.22
N ALA A 24 11.73 -4.98 16.50
CA ALA A 24 12.09 -4.17 17.67
C ALA A 24 11.90 -4.95 18.98
N ARG A 25 10.79 -5.68 19.09
CA ARG A 25 10.52 -6.53 20.23
C ARG A 25 11.53 -7.66 20.35
N TYR A 26 11.87 -8.32 19.25
CA TYR A 26 12.88 -9.39 19.23
C TYR A 26 14.24 -8.91 19.74
N GLU A 27 14.66 -7.71 19.31
CA GLU A 27 15.93 -7.09 19.74
C GLU A 27 15.85 -6.36 21.09
N GLY A 28 14.70 -6.42 21.78
CA GLY A 28 14.52 -5.81 23.09
C GLY A 28 14.49 -4.27 23.07
N ILE A 29 14.21 -3.63 21.93
CA ILE A 29 14.07 -2.18 21.81
C ILE A 29 12.70 -1.77 22.35
N HIS A 30 12.71 -0.87 23.36
CA HIS A 30 11.49 -0.26 23.87
C HIS A 30 10.84 0.61 22.79
N HIS A 31 9.62 0.28 22.40
CA HIS A 31 8.91 0.97 21.32
C HIS A 31 7.43 1.17 21.61
N VAL A 32 6.88 2.16 20.95
CA VAL A 32 5.43 2.42 20.88
C VAL A 32 5.04 2.36 19.41
N ILE A 33 3.98 1.64 19.10
CA ILE A 33 3.38 1.62 17.76
C ILE A 33 2.00 2.27 17.82
N VAL A 34 1.73 3.19 16.89
CA VAL A 34 0.48 3.95 16.80
C VAL A 34 -0.19 3.80 15.43
N GLY A 35 -1.51 3.84 15.43
CA GLY A 35 -2.34 3.67 14.24
C GLY A 35 -3.34 2.54 14.41
N LYS A 36 -4.45 2.58 13.67
CA LYS A 36 -5.41 1.48 13.67
C LYS A 36 -4.84 0.28 12.90
N PRO A 37 -4.82 -0.92 13.52
CA PRO A 37 -4.24 -2.11 12.90
C PRO A 37 -4.87 -2.41 11.53
N MET A 38 -4.02 -2.48 10.50
CA MET A 38 -4.41 -2.83 9.13
C MET A 38 -5.54 -1.99 8.56
N GLU A 39 -5.68 -0.73 8.97
CA GLU A 39 -6.83 0.10 8.63
C GLU A 39 -7.06 0.21 7.12
N PHE A 40 -5.99 0.43 6.33
CA PHE A 40 -6.12 0.51 4.87
C PHE A 40 -6.72 -0.77 4.28
N TRP A 41 -6.32 -1.93 4.78
CA TRP A 41 -6.83 -3.23 4.35
C TRP A 41 -8.27 -3.48 4.82
N ARG A 42 -8.64 -2.97 6.00
CA ARG A 42 -9.98 -3.16 6.57
C ARG A 42 -11.01 -2.17 6.03
N SER A 43 -10.59 -0.93 5.71
CA SER A 43 -11.49 0.18 5.40
C SER A 43 -11.36 0.72 3.97
N ASN A 44 -10.28 0.40 3.26
CA ASN A 44 -10.01 0.91 1.91
C ASN A 44 -9.80 -0.22 0.88
N MET A 45 -10.12 -1.47 1.26
CA MET A 45 -10.17 -2.63 0.38
C MET A 45 -11.55 -3.29 0.47
N PRO A 46 -12.15 -3.71 -0.65
CA PRO A 46 -13.50 -4.27 -0.65
C PRO A 46 -13.52 -5.70 -0.10
N LYS A 47 -14.61 -6.04 0.58
CA LYS A 47 -14.87 -7.43 0.95
C LYS A 47 -14.97 -8.32 -0.30
N GLY A 48 -14.52 -9.55 -0.18
CA GLY A 48 -14.57 -10.52 -1.28
C GLY A 48 -13.44 -10.40 -2.29
N MET A 49 -12.50 -9.45 -2.13
CA MET A 49 -11.31 -9.41 -2.96
C MET A 49 -10.30 -10.50 -2.58
N PHE A 50 -9.47 -10.87 -3.56
CA PHE A 50 -8.32 -11.75 -3.36
C PHE A 50 -7.00 -11.00 -3.53
N LEU A 51 -5.99 -11.45 -2.78
CA LEU A 51 -4.65 -10.91 -2.87
C LEU A 51 -3.87 -11.61 -3.99
N ARG A 52 -2.99 -10.85 -4.64
CA ARG A 52 -1.99 -11.39 -5.58
C ARG A 52 -0.74 -11.93 -4.86
N SER A 53 -0.64 -11.69 -3.57
CA SER A 53 0.45 -12.17 -2.72
C SER A 53 0.27 -13.65 -2.42
N ALA A 54 1.33 -14.44 -2.59
CA ALA A 54 1.35 -15.83 -2.16
C ALA A 54 1.49 -15.93 -0.63
N CYS A 55 1.26 -17.13 -0.08
CA CYS A 55 1.33 -17.39 1.36
C CYS A 55 2.74 -17.24 1.96
N ASP A 56 3.80 -17.24 1.14
CA ASP A 56 5.18 -17.00 1.60
C ASP A 56 5.49 -15.51 1.87
N TRP A 57 4.56 -14.58 1.55
CA TRP A 57 4.70 -13.13 1.82
C TRP A 57 4.18 -12.75 3.20
N HIS A 58 4.75 -13.34 4.22
CA HIS A 58 4.39 -13.12 5.63
C HIS A 58 5.17 -11.96 6.28
N TYR A 59 4.82 -11.61 7.53
CA TYR A 59 5.34 -10.42 8.23
C TYR A 59 6.46 -10.69 9.21
N ASP A 60 6.70 -11.95 9.59
CA ASP A 60 7.63 -12.27 10.67
C ASP A 60 9.10 -12.22 10.22
N PRO A 61 9.94 -11.27 10.71
CA PRO A 61 11.36 -11.22 10.40
C PRO A 61 12.14 -12.46 10.87
N GLN A 62 11.62 -13.20 11.86
CA GLN A 62 12.22 -14.43 12.37
C GLN A 62 11.75 -15.69 11.65
N ASN A 63 10.83 -15.60 10.68
CA ASN A 63 10.26 -16.73 9.92
C ASN A 63 9.60 -17.83 10.81
N VAL A 64 9.05 -17.46 11.96
CA VAL A 64 8.39 -18.39 12.89
C VAL A 64 6.86 -18.33 12.75
N HIS A 65 6.31 -17.12 12.74
CA HIS A 65 4.86 -16.89 12.65
C HIS A 65 4.45 -16.51 11.23
N THR A 66 4.68 -17.41 10.28
CA THR A 66 4.38 -17.25 8.86
C THR A 66 2.89 -17.49 8.57
N ILE A 67 2.42 -17.17 7.36
CA ILE A 67 1.06 -17.53 6.93
C ILE A 67 0.92 -19.06 6.91
N GLU A 68 1.94 -19.79 6.48
CA GLU A 68 1.94 -21.25 6.47
C GLU A 68 1.80 -21.82 7.88
N ALA A 69 2.57 -21.32 8.87
CA ALA A 69 2.44 -21.74 10.27
C ALA A 69 1.05 -21.43 10.85
N TYR A 70 0.44 -20.30 10.45
CA TYR A 70 -0.94 -19.97 10.80
C TYR A 70 -1.93 -20.98 10.22
N LEU A 71 -1.80 -21.32 8.95
CA LEU A 71 -2.66 -22.28 8.27
C LEU A 71 -2.50 -23.69 8.87
N GLU A 72 -1.26 -24.12 9.14
CA GLU A 72 -0.97 -25.39 9.78
C GLU A 72 -1.65 -25.50 11.16
N SER A 73 -1.63 -24.41 11.95
CA SER A 73 -2.32 -24.37 13.24
C SER A 73 -3.85 -24.57 13.13
N ARG A 74 -4.40 -24.47 11.94
CA ARG A 74 -5.82 -24.65 11.60
C ARG A 74 -6.09 -25.94 10.81
N GLY A 75 -5.06 -26.77 10.59
CA GLY A 75 -5.17 -27.98 9.77
C GLY A 75 -5.34 -27.68 8.27
N GLN A 76 -4.87 -26.52 7.81
CA GLN A 76 -4.95 -26.07 6.43
C GLN A 76 -3.56 -25.93 5.82
N THR A 77 -3.51 -25.87 4.48
CA THR A 77 -2.31 -25.65 3.68
C THR A 77 -2.53 -24.43 2.75
N PRO A 78 -1.48 -23.86 2.14
CA PRO A 78 -1.62 -22.83 1.11
C PRO A 78 -2.59 -23.21 -0.02
N ARG A 79 -2.60 -24.47 -0.44
CA ARG A 79 -3.50 -24.97 -1.50
C ARG A 79 -4.99 -24.86 -1.17
N ASP A 80 -5.34 -24.85 0.11
CA ASP A 80 -6.73 -24.76 0.57
C ASP A 80 -7.25 -23.33 0.59
N VAL A 81 -6.37 -22.34 0.51
CA VAL A 81 -6.71 -20.91 0.69
C VAL A 81 -6.24 -20.01 -0.46
N GLU A 82 -5.44 -20.49 -1.39
CA GLU A 82 -5.02 -19.72 -2.57
C GLU A 82 -6.07 -19.85 -3.70
N PRO A 83 -6.47 -18.70 -4.28
CA PRO A 83 -6.00 -17.34 -4.05
C PRO A 83 -6.38 -16.81 -2.65
N LEU A 84 -5.42 -16.16 -2.00
CA LEU A 84 -5.56 -15.71 -0.61
C LEU A 84 -6.64 -14.62 -0.49
N SER A 85 -7.74 -14.90 0.21
CA SER A 85 -8.78 -13.92 0.44
C SER A 85 -8.33 -12.84 1.43
N LEU A 86 -8.90 -11.63 1.29
CA LEU A 86 -8.68 -10.54 2.25
C LEU A 86 -9.00 -10.96 3.69
N ASP A 87 -10.07 -11.72 3.90
CA ASP A 87 -10.48 -12.17 5.24
C ASP A 87 -9.47 -13.15 5.85
N CYS A 88 -8.97 -14.11 5.07
CA CYS A 88 -7.93 -15.03 5.51
C CYS A 88 -6.64 -14.26 5.88
N TYR A 89 -6.26 -13.31 5.05
CA TYR A 89 -5.08 -12.48 5.29
C TYR A 89 -5.21 -11.63 6.56
N LEU A 90 -6.34 -10.99 6.79
CA LEU A 90 -6.59 -10.19 7.99
C LEU A 90 -6.62 -11.04 9.26
N THR A 91 -7.21 -12.25 9.21
CA THR A 91 -7.19 -13.17 10.37
C THR A 91 -5.79 -13.71 10.66
N TYR A 92 -4.96 -13.94 9.64
CA TYR A 92 -3.54 -14.22 9.85
C TYR A 92 -2.86 -13.05 10.57
N VAL A 93 -3.09 -11.81 10.16
CA VAL A 93 -2.45 -10.65 10.80
C VAL A 93 -2.88 -10.49 12.25
N ASP A 94 -4.15 -10.72 12.57
CA ASP A 94 -4.64 -10.70 13.95
C ASP A 94 -3.97 -11.79 14.81
N TRP A 95 -3.81 -12.99 14.23
CA TRP A 95 -3.05 -14.07 14.88
C TRP A 95 -1.58 -13.71 15.07
N PHE A 96 -0.91 -13.15 14.04
CA PHE A 96 0.47 -12.70 14.10
C PHE A 96 0.70 -11.66 15.20
N GLN A 97 -0.15 -10.63 15.29
CA GLN A 97 -0.07 -9.62 16.35
C GLN A 97 -0.18 -10.25 17.74
N LYS A 98 -1.09 -11.21 17.91
CA LYS A 98 -1.25 -11.94 19.17
C LYS A 98 0.00 -12.76 19.52
N GLN A 99 0.56 -13.52 18.57
CA GLN A 99 1.75 -14.32 18.78
C GLN A 99 2.97 -13.47 19.15
N LYS A 100 3.12 -12.31 18.49
CA LYS A 100 4.21 -11.36 18.75
C LYS A 100 3.91 -10.42 19.92
N ASN A 101 2.71 -10.49 20.53
CA ASN A 101 2.25 -9.56 21.57
C ASN A 101 2.43 -8.09 21.16
N ILE A 102 2.02 -7.75 19.95
CA ILE A 102 2.04 -6.38 19.41
C ILE A 102 0.66 -5.77 19.60
N GLN A 103 0.60 -4.65 20.33
CA GLN A 103 -0.65 -3.95 20.63
C GLN A 103 -0.53 -2.49 20.20
N PRO A 104 -0.90 -2.16 18.95
CA PRO A 104 -0.89 -0.77 18.50
C PRO A 104 -1.88 0.09 19.27
N PHE A 105 -1.48 1.30 19.64
CA PHE A 105 -2.41 2.30 20.12
C PHE A 105 -3.23 2.83 18.93
N PRO A 106 -4.56 2.69 18.91
CA PRO A 106 -5.39 3.01 17.75
C PRO A 106 -5.68 4.52 17.63
N VAL A 107 -4.64 5.33 17.79
CA VAL A 107 -4.69 6.80 17.68
C VAL A 107 -3.93 7.26 16.44
N TYR A 108 -4.29 8.42 15.91
CA TYR A 108 -3.55 9.05 14.83
C TYR A 108 -2.63 10.11 15.36
N ILE A 109 -1.48 10.23 14.70
CA ILE A 109 -0.59 11.38 14.87
C ILE A 109 -0.97 12.39 13.78
N ASP A 110 -1.27 13.60 14.18
CA ASP A 110 -1.60 14.72 13.29
C ASP A 110 -0.40 15.62 13.00
N ARG A 111 0.61 15.60 13.89
CA ARG A 111 1.80 16.43 13.75
C ARG A 111 3.03 15.71 14.28
N LEU A 112 4.14 15.81 13.55
CA LEU A 112 5.46 15.32 13.95
C LEU A 112 6.48 16.46 13.80
N ASP A 113 7.11 16.82 14.91
CA ASP A 113 8.19 17.81 14.97
C ASP A 113 9.49 17.16 15.42
N SER A 114 10.61 17.74 15.00
CA SER A 114 11.93 17.53 15.55
C SER A 114 12.26 18.66 16.52
N SER A 115 12.84 18.33 17.66
CA SER A 115 13.56 19.22 18.55
C SER A 115 15.04 18.82 18.58
N ASP A 116 15.90 19.60 19.25
CA ASP A 116 17.36 19.39 19.25
C ASP A 116 17.76 17.98 19.75
N GLU A 117 16.94 17.31 20.55
CA GLU A 117 17.31 16.05 21.19
C GLU A 117 16.33 14.89 20.90
N HIS A 118 15.13 15.15 20.37
CA HIS A 118 14.09 14.11 20.19
C HIS A 118 12.98 14.55 19.25
N PHE A 119 12.16 13.60 18.85
CA PHE A 119 10.94 13.84 18.09
C PHE A 119 9.76 14.03 19.04
N VAL A 120 8.87 14.94 18.67
CA VAL A 120 7.62 15.22 19.37
C VAL A 120 6.44 14.91 18.44
N ALA A 121 5.70 13.87 18.75
CA ALA A 121 4.51 13.48 18.00
C ALA A 121 3.26 13.87 18.79
N SER A 122 2.38 14.67 18.17
CA SER A 122 1.08 15.05 18.74
C SER A 122 -0.01 14.15 18.18
N THR A 123 -0.88 13.63 19.03
CA THR A 123 -2.04 12.85 18.62
C THR A 123 -3.24 13.78 18.38
N ILE A 124 -4.18 13.34 17.56
CA ILE A 124 -5.46 14.06 17.34
C ILE A 124 -6.26 14.29 18.64
N ASP A 125 -6.03 13.49 19.67
CA ASP A 125 -6.67 13.60 20.98
C ASP A 125 -5.90 14.55 21.93
N GLY A 126 -4.80 15.14 21.47
CA GLY A 126 -3.99 16.10 22.20
C GLY A 126 -2.94 15.48 23.15
N ASP A 127 -2.71 14.17 23.11
CA ASP A 127 -1.61 13.53 23.83
C ASP A 127 -0.28 13.70 23.06
N VAL A 128 0.83 13.62 23.77
CA VAL A 128 2.18 13.81 23.21
C VAL A 128 3.04 12.59 23.44
N ILE A 129 3.74 12.17 22.39
CA ILE A 129 4.74 11.10 22.47
C ILE A 129 6.11 11.70 22.10
N ASN A 130 7.05 11.60 23.03
CA ASN A 130 8.43 11.97 22.80
C ASN A 130 9.22 10.70 22.46
N ALA A 131 9.97 10.73 21.36
CA ALA A 131 10.71 9.58 20.88
C ALA A 131 12.14 9.96 20.47
N ASP A 132 13.11 9.08 20.78
CA ASP A 132 14.48 9.27 20.31
C ASP A 132 14.58 9.01 18.81
N ASN A 133 13.76 8.05 18.30
CA ASN A 133 13.71 7.66 16.89
C ASN A 133 12.26 7.46 16.44
N VAL A 134 12.01 7.69 15.15
CA VAL A 134 10.69 7.52 14.52
C VAL A 134 10.78 6.69 13.26
N VAL A 135 9.90 5.70 13.10
CA VAL A 135 9.66 5.01 11.84
C VAL A 135 8.31 5.42 11.30
N LEU A 136 8.29 6.04 10.12
CA LEU A 136 7.06 6.31 9.36
C LEU A 136 6.80 5.15 8.39
N ALA A 137 5.67 4.47 8.57
CA ALA A 137 5.14 3.44 7.67
C ALA A 137 3.77 3.88 7.11
N PRO A 138 3.71 4.89 6.21
CA PRO A 138 2.49 5.63 5.89
C PRO A 138 1.50 4.85 5.02
N GLY A 139 1.92 3.71 4.44
CA GLY A 139 1.09 2.91 3.54
C GLY A 139 0.72 3.66 2.24
N PHE A 140 -0.53 3.44 1.74
CA PHE A 140 -0.97 3.91 0.43
C PHE A 140 -1.94 5.10 0.47
N ARG A 141 -2.70 5.26 1.54
CA ARG A 141 -3.87 6.13 1.61
C ARG A 141 -3.64 7.55 1.07
N HIS A 142 -2.53 8.18 1.44
CA HIS A 142 -2.21 9.57 1.08
C HIS A 142 -1.66 9.71 -0.34
N PHE A 143 -1.40 8.62 -1.03
CA PHE A 143 -0.78 8.58 -2.36
C PHE A 143 -1.74 8.22 -3.48
N ALA A 144 -3.05 8.05 -3.20
CA ALA A 144 -4.05 7.86 -4.24
C ALA A 144 -3.91 8.94 -5.31
N HIS A 145 -3.81 8.51 -6.58
CA HIS A 145 -3.50 9.41 -7.68
C HIS A 145 -4.66 9.53 -8.65
N ILE A 146 -5.15 10.75 -8.81
CA ILE A 146 -6.11 11.10 -9.83
C ILE A 146 -5.42 12.09 -10.78
N PRO A 147 -5.18 11.73 -12.06
CA PRO A 147 -4.57 12.64 -13.03
C PRO A 147 -5.38 13.92 -13.18
N ASP A 148 -4.71 15.07 -13.21
CA ASP A 148 -5.37 16.38 -13.26
C ASP A 148 -6.20 16.58 -14.53
N ASP A 149 -5.72 16.10 -15.67
CA ASP A 149 -6.41 16.11 -16.95
C ASP A 149 -7.70 15.26 -16.93
N LEU A 150 -7.70 14.14 -16.24
CA LEU A 150 -8.90 13.32 -16.03
C LEU A 150 -9.87 14.03 -15.07
N LYS A 151 -9.35 14.55 -13.96
CA LYS A 151 -10.15 15.25 -12.96
C LYS A 151 -10.89 16.45 -13.55
N ALA A 152 -10.24 17.18 -14.46
CA ALA A 152 -10.83 18.35 -15.16
C ALA A 152 -12.00 17.99 -16.08
N LYS A 153 -12.09 16.73 -16.55
CA LYS A 153 -13.17 16.24 -17.43
C LYS A 153 -14.39 15.70 -16.67
N LEU A 154 -14.27 15.49 -15.36
CA LEU A 154 -15.31 14.85 -14.57
C LEU A 154 -16.05 15.85 -13.69
N PRO A 155 -17.41 15.80 -13.63
CA PRO A 155 -18.18 16.63 -12.71
C PRO A 155 -17.75 16.37 -11.25
N SER A 156 -17.72 17.41 -10.45
CA SER A 156 -17.37 17.29 -9.02
C SER A 156 -18.35 16.35 -8.30
N GLY A 157 -17.82 15.42 -7.52
CA GLY A 157 -18.61 14.44 -6.77
C GLY A 157 -19.10 13.23 -7.58
N SER A 158 -18.83 13.17 -8.90
CA SER A 158 -19.28 12.06 -9.77
C SER A 158 -18.36 10.83 -9.73
N PHE A 159 -17.22 10.92 -9.09
CA PHE A 159 -16.20 9.87 -9.09
C PHE A 159 -15.56 9.68 -7.73
N GLN A 160 -15.02 8.47 -7.51
CA GLN A 160 -14.23 8.10 -6.33
C GLN A 160 -13.05 7.23 -6.77
N HIS A 161 -11.92 7.33 -6.05
CA HIS A 161 -10.81 6.39 -6.25
C HIS A 161 -11.16 5.00 -5.71
N THR A 162 -10.57 3.93 -6.26
CA THR A 162 -10.82 2.55 -5.78
C THR A 162 -10.66 2.38 -4.27
N CYS A 163 -9.70 3.03 -3.64
CA CYS A 163 -9.55 2.96 -2.17
C CYS A 163 -10.61 3.75 -1.38
N GLU A 164 -11.47 4.50 -2.02
CA GLU A 164 -12.57 5.24 -1.40
C GLU A 164 -13.91 4.56 -1.65
N TYR A 165 -14.06 3.87 -2.78
CA TYR A 165 -15.27 3.15 -3.15
C TYR A 165 -15.08 1.64 -2.95
N VAL A 166 -15.39 1.15 -1.76
CA VAL A 166 -15.16 -0.23 -1.31
C VAL A 166 -16.40 -0.91 -0.75
N ASP A 167 -17.46 -0.16 -0.47
CA ASP A 167 -18.77 -0.67 -0.11
C ASP A 167 -19.68 -0.70 -1.34
N PHE A 168 -20.08 -1.90 -1.73
CA PHE A 168 -20.92 -2.13 -2.91
C PHE A 168 -22.38 -2.44 -2.55
N SER A 169 -22.80 -2.17 -1.32
CA SER A 169 -24.17 -2.44 -0.84
C SER A 169 -25.25 -1.70 -1.65
N ASP A 170 -24.90 -0.57 -2.27
CA ASP A 170 -25.77 0.24 -3.12
C ASP A 170 -25.58 0.02 -4.62
N ALA A 171 -24.81 -1.02 -5.03
CA ALA A 171 -24.43 -1.25 -6.42
C ALA A 171 -25.55 -1.83 -7.28
N ALA A 172 -26.57 -2.48 -6.68
CA ALA A 172 -27.64 -3.14 -7.42
C ALA A 172 -28.35 -2.19 -8.39
N ASN A 173 -28.54 -2.66 -9.63
CA ASN A 173 -29.20 -1.94 -10.73
C ASN A 173 -28.52 -0.66 -11.19
N LYS A 174 -27.29 -0.34 -10.73
CA LYS A 174 -26.51 0.80 -11.19
C LYS A 174 -25.54 0.42 -12.30
N ARG A 175 -25.19 1.39 -13.12
CA ARG A 175 -24.19 1.31 -14.21
C ARG A 175 -22.93 1.99 -13.78
N TYR A 176 -21.80 1.36 -14.01
CA TYR A 176 -20.50 1.85 -13.59
C TYR A 176 -19.55 2.04 -14.77
N LEU A 177 -18.73 3.10 -14.71
CA LEU A 177 -17.52 3.22 -15.49
C LEU A 177 -16.31 3.13 -14.57
N ILE A 178 -15.44 2.15 -14.81
CA ILE A 178 -14.15 2.04 -14.15
C ILE A 178 -13.08 2.55 -15.10
N VAL A 179 -12.28 3.51 -14.64
CA VAL A 179 -11.15 4.07 -15.40
C VAL A 179 -9.86 3.44 -14.91
N GLY A 180 -9.27 2.57 -15.71
CA GLY A 180 -8.03 1.85 -15.38
C GLY A 180 -8.15 0.35 -15.62
N GLY A 181 -7.22 -0.19 -16.42
CA GLY A 181 -7.26 -1.58 -16.88
C GLY A 181 -6.17 -2.46 -16.24
N ARG A 182 -5.97 -2.35 -14.92
CA ARG A 182 -5.06 -3.21 -14.15
C ARG A 182 -5.87 -4.04 -13.16
N GLN A 183 -5.19 -4.86 -12.33
CA GLN A 183 -5.83 -5.79 -11.39
C GLN A 183 -7.00 -5.14 -10.63
N SER A 184 -6.79 -3.97 -10.02
CA SER A 184 -7.84 -3.31 -9.23
C SER A 184 -9.09 -2.96 -10.07
N GLY A 185 -8.92 -2.51 -11.32
CA GLY A 185 -10.06 -2.21 -12.19
C GLY A 185 -10.91 -3.44 -12.47
N PHE A 186 -10.28 -4.57 -12.80
CA PHE A 186 -10.96 -5.82 -13.07
C PHE A 186 -11.53 -6.46 -11.79
N GLU A 187 -10.83 -6.35 -10.65
CA GLU A 187 -11.35 -6.85 -9.37
C GLU A 187 -12.60 -6.08 -8.93
N TRP A 188 -12.59 -4.74 -9.00
CA TRP A 188 -13.79 -3.93 -8.71
C TRP A 188 -14.93 -4.25 -9.67
N ALA A 189 -14.65 -4.48 -10.95
CA ALA A 189 -15.67 -4.86 -11.92
C ALA A 189 -16.34 -6.19 -11.55
N ALA A 190 -15.58 -7.20 -11.15
CA ALA A 190 -16.10 -8.48 -10.72
C ALA A 190 -16.98 -8.34 -9.46
N LEU A 191 -16.51 -7.61 -8.46
CA LEU A 191 -17.24 -7.40 -7.22
C LEU A 191 -18.52 -6.58 -7.41
N LEU A 192 -18.52 -5.57 -8.29
CA LEU A 192 -19.71 -4.80 -8.65
C LEU A 192 -20.76 -5.67 -9.35
N LEU A 193 -20.34 -6.56 -10.26
CA LEU A 193 -21.26 -7.52 -10.88
C LEU A 193 -21.89 -8.46 -9.88
N GLU A 194 -21.11 -8.99 -8.96
CA GLU A 194 -21.56 -9.86 -7.87
C GLU A 194 -22.53 -9.14 -6.93
N ALA A 195 -22.32 -7.82 -6.73
CA ALA A 195 -23.22 -6.95 -5.97
C ALA A 195 -24.48 -6.54 -6.75
N GLY A 196 -24.68 -7.02 -7.99
CA GLY A 196 -25.89 -6.80 -8.77
C GLY A 196 -25.88 -5.57 -9.66
N ALA A 197 -24.73 -5.01 -10.00
CA ALA A 197 -24.64 -3.90 -10.96
C ALA A 197 -25.31 -4.25 -12.30
N ALA A 198 -26.05 -3.29 -12.87
CA ALA A 198 -26.74 -3.46 -14.14
C ALA A 198 -25.77 -3.53 -15.31
N ALA A 199 -24.71 -2.72 -15.28
CA ALA A 199 -23.63 -2.75 -16.27
C ALA A 199 -22.32 -2.25 -15.64
N VAL A 200 -21.20 -2.79 -16.13
CA VAL A 200 -19.87 -2.32 -15.77
C VAL A 200 -19.03 -2.11 -17.04
N HIS A 201 -18.60 -0.89 -17.26
CA HIS A 201 -17.68 -0.53 -18.32
C HIS A 201 -16.28 -0.34 -17.74
N LEU A 202 -15.24 -0.90 -18.40
CA LEU A 202 -13.83 -0.65 -18.07
C LEU A 202 -13.18 0.09 -19.24
N SER A 203 -12.73 1.33 -19.01
CA SER A 203 -11.96 2.11 -20.00
C SER A 203 -10.50 2.20 -19.59
N HIS A 204 -9.59 1.93 -20.52
CA HIS A 204 -8.16 2.05 -20.28
C HIS A 204 -7.37 2.30 -21.56
N ARG A 205 -6.28 3.09 -21.42
CA ARG A 205 -5.48 3.62 -22.54
C ARG A 205 -4.50 2.63 -23.19
N HIS A 206 -4.43 1.41 -22.71
CA HIS A 206 -3.51 0.38 -23.21
C HIS A 206 -4.28 -0.86 -23.68
N ALA A 207 -3.60 -1.83 -24.28
CA ALA A 207 -4.18 -3.14 -24.58
C ALA A 207 -4.71 -3.80 -23.32
N SER A 208 -5.72 -4.65 -23.46
CA SER A 208 -6.20 -5.46 -22.32
C SER A 208 -5.09 -6.36 -21.79
N PRO A 209 -4.91 -6.46 -20.48
CA PRO A 209 -3.97 -7.38 -19.89
C PRO A 209 -4.42 -8.85 -20.13
N ALA A 210 -3.47 -9.76 -20.10
CA ALA A 210 -3.76 -11.19 -20.20
C ALA A 210 -4.23 -11.76 -18.86
N TYR A 211 -5.18 -12.69 -18.88
CA TYR A 211 -5.50 -13.53 -17.72
C TYR A 211 -4.41 -14.58 -17.57
N ALA A 212 -3.44 -14.31 -16.72
CA ALA A 212 -2.28 -15.17 -16.50
C ALA A 212 -1.71 -14.97 -15.10
N VAL A 213 -1.21 -16.05 -14.52
CA VAL A 213 -0.50 -16.01 -13.25
C VAL A 213 0.77 -15.15 -13.39
N ALA A 214 0.97 -14.23 -12.47
CA ALA A 214 2.20 -13.45 -12.41
C ALA A 214 3.34 -14.28 -11.79
N ASP A 215 4.54 -14.20 -12.37
CA ASP A 215 5.73 -14.82 -11.79
C ASP A 215 6.40 -13.84 -10.81
N TRP A 216 6.26 -14.12 -9.52
CA TRP A 216 6.90 -13.36 -8.44
C TRP A 216 8.10 -14.10 -7.82
N SER A 217 8.43 -15.30 -8.28
CA SER A 217 9.48 -16.15 -7.70
C SER A 217 10.87 -15.50 -7.68
N TRP A 218 11.14 -14.63 -8.66
CA TRP A 218 12.41 -13.92 -8.79
C TRP A 218 12.57 -12.74 -7.82
N VAL A 219 11.47 -12.27 -7.21
CA VAL A 219 11.47 -11.08 -6.34
C VAL A 219 12.04 -11.39 -4.96
N LYS A 220 11.59 -12.49 -4.35
CA LYS A 220 11.97 -12.85 -2.99
C LYS A 220 13.48 -12.95 -2.77
N PRO A 221 14.27 -13.65 -3.62
CA PRO A 221 15.73 -13.70 -3.46
C PRO A 221 16.40 -12.33 -3.50
N LEU A 222 15.92 -11.41 -4.36
CA LEU A 222 16.47 -10.06 -4.45
C LEU A 222 16.23 -9.25 -3.19
N VAL A 223 15.02 -9.34 -2.66
CA VAL A 223 14.63 -8.60 -1.44
C VAL A 223 15.29 -9.17 -0.20
N ASP A 224 15.37 -10.49 -0.08
CA ASP A 224 16.03 -11.15 1.07
C ASP A 224 17.55 -10.84 1.09
N ASN A 225 18.22 -10.82 -0.06
CA ASN A 225 19.65 -10.50 -0.17
C ASN A 225 19.97 -9.04 0.22
N MET A 226 19.00 -8.14 0.20
CA MET A 226 19.21 -6.75 0.63
C MET A 226 19.49 -6.61 2.13
N VAL A 227 19.24 -7.62 2.95
CA VAL A 227 19.64 -7.63 4.36
C VAL A 227 21.15 -7.61 4.50
N ASP A 228 21.86 -8.34 3.62
CA ASP A 228 23.32 -8.42 3.61
C ASP A 228 23.95 -7.32 2.74
N ASP A 229 23.23 -6.81 1.75
CA ASP A 229 23.69 -5.79 0.82
C ASP A 229 22.61 -4.71 0.57
N PRO A 230 22.34 -3.84 1.54
CA PRO A 230 21.23 -2.88 1.48
C PRO A 230 21.40 -1.80 0.40
N SER A 231 22.62 -1.54 -0.05
CA SER A 231 22.90 -0.58 -1.13
C SER A 231 22.78 -1.19 -2.53
N TRP A 232 22.50 -2.49 -2.64
CA TRP A 232 22.49 -3.22 -3.93
C TRP A 232 21.70 -2.47 -5.02
N PHE A 233 20.43 -2.16 -4.79
CA PHE A 233 19.59 -1.51 -5.81
C PHE A 233 20.09 -0.13 -6.21
N ARG A 234 20.62 0.66 -5.26
CA ARG A 234 21.16 2.00 -5.56
C ARG A 234 22.39 1.95 -6.45
N ARG A 235 23.24 0.91 -6.30
CA ARG A 235 24.47 0.74 -7.10
C ARG A 235 24.22 0.23 -8.51
N LEU A 236 23.02 -0.27 -8.82
CA LEU A 236 22.69 -0.71 -10.17
C LEU A 236 22.76 0.47 -11.16
N SER A 237 23.20 0.17 -12.37
CA SER A 237 23.09 1.10 -13.49
C SER A 237 21.63 1.43 -13.79
N GLN A 238 21.38 2.56 -14.44
CA GLN A 238 20.01 2.94 -14.82
C GLN A 238 19.35 1.84 -15.67
N LYS A 239 20.09 1.24 -16.60
CA LYS A 239 19.59 0.13 -17.42
C LYS A 239 19.11 -1.06 -16.58
N GLU A 240 19.89 -1.48 -15.59
CA GLU A 240 19.49 -2.60 -14.71
C GLU A 240 18.25 -2.25 -13.87
N LYS A 241 18.16 -1.02 -13.37
CA LYS A 241 16.94 -0.52 -12.68
C LYS A 241 15.73 -0.52 -13.59
N ASP A 242 15.90 -0.11 -14.84
CA ASP A 242 14.84 -0.08 -15.84
C ASP A 242 14.40 -1.51 -16.21
N ASP A 243 15.33 -2.45 -16.36
CA ASP A 243 15.06 -3.86 -16.64
C ASP A 243 14.24 -4.51 -15.50
N ILE A 244 14.62 -4.26 -14.24
CA ILE A 244 13.88 -4.71 -13.05
C ILE A 244 12.49 -4.08 -13.01
N SER A 245 12.41 -2.78 -13.22
CA SER A 245 11.15 -2.03 -13.21
C SER A 245 10.23 -2.51 -14.33
N TYR A 246 10.76 -2.78 -15.51
CA TYR A 246 10.01 -3.33 -16.63
C TYR A 246 9.50 -4.75 -16.33
N ARG A 247 10.34 -5.63 -15.77
CA ARG A 247 9.91 -6.97 -15.38
C ARG A 247 8.81 -6.91 -14.32
N MET A 248 8.98 -6.09 -13.31
CA MET A 248 7.96 -5.86 -12.27
C MET A 248 6.66 -5.31 -12.87
N TRP A 249 6.78 -4.38 -13.81
CA TRP A 249 5.64 -3.83 -14.52
C TRP A 249 4.96 -4.87 -15.40
N SER A 250 5.70 -5.68 -16.16
CA SER A 250 5.13 -6.70 -17.04
C SER A 250 4.36 -7.76 -16.26
N GLU A 251 4.90 -8.27 -15.17
CA GLU A 251 4.23 -9.23 -14.29
C GLU A 251 3.02 -8.61 -13.58
N GLY A 252 3.19 -7.42 -13.03
CA GLY A 252 2.15 -6.76 -12.24
C GLY A 252 1.11 -5.99 -13.02
N ARG A 253 1.36 -5.66 -14.31
CA ARG A 253 0.52 -4.76 -15.09
C ARG A 253 0.00 -5.32 -16.39
N LEU A 254 0.75 -6.20 -17.07
CA LEU A 254 0.29 -6.84 -18.29
C LEU A 254 -0.47 -8.15 -18.04
N LYS A 255 -0.46 -8.64 -16.80
CA LYS A 255 -1.20 -9.81 -16.35
C LYS A 255 -2.21 -9.41 -15.28
N ILE A 256 -3.38 -9.99 -15.35
CA ILE A 256 -4.40 -9.99 -14.29
C ILE A 256 -4.68 -11.43 -13.90
N GLU A 257 -5.09 -11.60 -12.66
CA GLU A 257 -5.19 -12.95 -12.11
C GLU A 257 -6.28 -13.79 -12.77
N PRO A 258 -6.02 -15.07 -13.07
CA PRO A 258 -6.93 -15.93 -13.83
C PRO A 258 -8.31 -16.12 -13.19
N TRP A 259 -8.43 -16.03 -11.88
CA TRP A 259 -9.74 -16.17 -11.20
C TRP A 259 -10.75 -15.07 -11.57
N LEU A 260 -10.28 -13.96 -12.18
CA LEU A 260 -11.16 -12.89 -12.65
C LEU A 260 -11.84 -13.23 -13.99
N GLU A 261 -11.26 -14.09 -14.80
CA GLU A 261 -11.79 -14.39 -16.14
C GLU A 261 -13.23 -14.90 -16.06
N SER A 262 -13.49 -15.90 -15.22
CA SER A 262 -14.84 -16.46 -15.03
C SER A 262 -15.82 -15.49 -14.37
N ARG A 263 -15.34 -14.67 -13.42
CA ARG A 263 -16.15 -13.67 -12.71
C ARG A 263 -16.62 -12.52 -13.62
N LEU A 264 -15.87 -12.23 -14.67
CA LEU A 264 -16.14 -11.15 -15.62
C LEU A 264 -16.82 -11.61 -16.91
N ARG A 265 -17.07 -12.91 -17.06
CA ARG A 265 -17.76 -13.48 -18.24
C ARG A 265 -19.26 -13.20 -18.15
N SER A 266 -19.65 -11.97 -18.52
CA SER A 266 -21.03 -11.49 -18.47
C SER A 266 -21.28 -10.48 -19.58
N GLU A 267 -22.47 -10.49 -20.18
CA GLU A 267 -22.93 -9.46 -21.13
C GLU A 267 -23.06 -8.08 -20.50
N ARG A 268 -23.13 -7.99 -19.17
CA ARG A 268 -23.15 -6.74 -18.41
C ARG A 268 -21.77 -6.07 -18.32
N VAL A 269 -20.69 -6.75 -18.76
CA VAL A 269 -19.32 -6.18 -18.75
C VAL A 269 -18.92 -5.79 -20.15
N LYS A 270 -18.42 -4.57 -20.30
CA LYS A 270 -17.83 -4.08 -21.57
C LYS A 270 -16.46 -3.49 -21.29
N VAL A 271 -15.44 -4.03 -21.93
CA VAL A 271 -14.06 -3.55 -21.81
C VAL A 271 -13.74 -2.73 -23.03
N TRP A 272 -13.18 -1.53 -22.81
CA TRP A 272 -12.80 -0.55 -23.79
C TRP A 272 -11.28 -0.33 -23.74
N PRO A 273 -10.48 -1.17 -24.42
CA PRO A 273 -9.04 -0.95 -24.51
C PRO A 273 -8.73 0.25 -25.44
N HIS A 274 -7.57 0.85 -25.22
CA HIS A 274 -7.10 2.02 -25.98
C HIS A 274 -8.10 3.20 -25.98
N THR A 275 -8.86 3.36 -24.91
CA THR A 275 -9.84 4.43 -24.74
C THR A 275 -9.60 5.26 -23.50
N GLU A 276 -9.91 6.54 -23.62
CA GLU A 276 -9.90 7.52 -22.55
C GLU A 276 -11.21 8.33 -22.58
N ILE A 277 -11.54 9.00 -21.48
CA ILE A 277 -12.69 9.90 -21.41
C ILE A 277 -12.34 11.19 -22.19
N VAL A 278 -13.19 11.55 -23.14
CA VAL A 278 -13.15 12.84 -23.84
C VAL A 278 -13.89 13.89 -23.02
N SER A 279 -15.13 13.58 -22.66
CA SER A 279 -16.01 14.46 -21.89
C SER A 279 -16.91 13.64 -20.97
N CYS A 280 -17.37 14.27 -19.89
CA CYS A 280 -18.37 13.71 -18.99
C CYS A 280 -19.29 14.83 -18.49
N VAL A 281 -20.59 14.68 -18.69
CA VAL A 281 -21.60 15.66 -18.29
C VAL A 281 -22.70 14.96 -17.47
N ALA A 282 -23.13 15.56 -16.37
CA ALA A 282 -24.29 15.10 -15.66
C ALA A 282 -25.56 15.62 -16.35
N ASN A 283 -26.51 14.72 -16.66
CA ASN A 283 -27.80 15.09 -17.19
C ASN A 283 -28.77 15.53 -16.08
N GLU A 284 -29.99 15.92 -16.45
CA GLU A 284 -31.00 16.41 -15.50
C GLU A 284 -31.44 15.36 -14.46
N SER A 285 -31.32 14.05 -14.79
CA SER A 285 -31.62 12.95 -13.87
C SER A 285 -30.43 12.58 -12.95
N GLY A 286 -29.28 13.26 -13.12
CA GLY A 286 -28.06 13.02 -12.35
C GLY A 286 -27.22 11.84 -12.88
N GLU A 287 -27.60 11.26 -14.02
CA GLU A 287 -26.80 10.25 -14.70
C GLU A 287 -25.62 10.94 -15.45
N LEU A 288 -24.55 10.21 -15.64
CA LEU A 288 -23.33 10.70 -16.28
C LEU A 288 -23.28 10.22 -17.74
N GLU A 289 -23.34 11.15 -18.65
CA GLU A 289 -23.11 10.92 -20.07
C GLU A 289 -21.62 11.08 -20.35
N VAL A 290 -20.98 9.98 -20.75
CA VAL A 290 -19.52 9.91 -20.96
C VAL A 290 -19.24 9.61 -22.42
N GLU A 291 -18.44 10.47 -23.06
CA GLU A 291 -17.90 10.26 -24.39
C GLU A 291 -16.49 9.69 -24.29
N LEU A 292 -16.22 8.62 -25.04
CA LEU A 292 -14.92 7.95 -25.11
C LEU A 292 -14.17 8.29 -26.41
N THR A 293 -12.84 8.21 -26.40
CA THR A 293 -11.97 8.54 -27.55
C THR A 293 -12.22 7.68 -28.80
N ASN A 294 -12.89 6.53 -28.67
CA ASN A 294 -13.29 5.70 -29.80
C ASN A 294 -14.64 6.11 -30.43
N GLY A 295 -15.23 7.22 -29.98
CA GLY A 295 -16.50 7.76 -30.45
C GLY A 295 -17.74 7.13 -29.81
N GLU A 296 -17.58 6.20 -28.87
CA GLU A 296 -18.69 5.62 -28.12
C GLU A 296 -19.17 6.58 -27.02
N ALA A 297 -20.47 6.66 -26.86
CA ALA A 297 -21.12 7.37 -25.76
C ALA A 297 -21.82 6.36 -24.83
N ILE A 298 -21.55 6.47 -23.54
CA ILE A 298 -22.13 5.60 -22.51
C ILE A 298 -22.79 6.43 -21.43
N THR A 299 -23.87 5.91 -20.85
CA THR A 299 -24.53 6.50 -19.69
C THR A 299 -24.31 5.64 -18.46
N VAL A 300 -23.76 6.22 -17.40
CA VAL A 300 -23.46 5.53 -16.15
C VAL A 300 -23.94 6.33 -14.94
N ASP A 301 -24.07 5.65 -13.81
CA ASP A 301 -24.51 6.26 -12.55
C ASP A 301 -23.33 6.65 -11.67
N ARG A 302 -22.17 6.00 -11.83
CA ARG A 302 -20.95 6.29 -11.07
C ARG A 302 -19.68 5.99 -11.87
N ILE A 303 -18.63 6.73 -11.52
CA ILE A 303 -17.27 6.52 -12.06
C ILE A 303 -16.35 6.11 -10.92
N VAL A 304 -15.59 5.02 -11.12
CA VAL A 304 -14.57 4.53 -10.19
C VAL A 304 -13.20 4.64 -10.84
N LEU A 305 -12.26 5.30 -10.17
CA LEU A 305 -10.94 5.57 -10.69
C LEU A 305 -9.93 4.55 -10.14
N ALA A 306 -9.54 3.59 -10.97
CA ALA A 306 -8.47 2.62 -10.70
C ALA A 306 -7.12 3.13 -11.23
N THR A 307 -6.79 4.39 -10.92
CA THR A 307 -5.65 5.14 -11.48
C THR A 307 -4.36 5.00 -10.68
N GLY A 308 -4.39 4.21 -9.61
CA GLY A 308 -3.22 3.83 -8.84
C GLY A 308 -2.74 4.90 -7.86
N TYR A 309 -1.45 4.86 -7.54
CA TYR A 309 -0.84 5.67 -6.48
C TYR A 309 0.42 6.35 -6.99
N LYS A 310 0.68 7.57 -6.51
CA LYS A 310 1.91 8.33 -6.80
C LYS A 310 2.47 8.90 -5.50
N VAL A 311 3.69 8.50 -5.17
CA VAL A 311 4.35 8.97 -3.95
C VAL A 311 4.74 10.45 -4.07
N ASP A 312 4.41 11.18 -3.03
CA ASP A 312 4.90 12.50 -2.72
C ASP A 312 4.77 12.68 -1.20
N ILE A 313 5.90 12.70 -0.48
CA ILE A 313 5.88 12.77 0.99
C ILE A 313 5.35 14.12 1.50
N ALA A 314 5.32 15.16 0.67
CA ALA A 314 4.68 16.42 1.02
C ALA A 314 3.15 16.30 1.19
N ARG A 315 2.55 15.21 0.67
CA ARG A 315 1.13 14.88 0.86
C ARG A 315 0.82 14.18 2.18
N LEU A 316 1.84 13.84 2.97
CA LEU A 316 1.64 13.26 4.30
C LEU A 316 1.28 14.37 5.31
N PRO A 317 0.04 14.40 5.83
CA PRO A 317 -0.40 15.48 6.71
C PRO A 317 0.50 15.65 7.94
N ILE A 318 0.98 14.56 8.49
CA ILE A 318 1.85 14.52 9.66
C ILE A 318 3.19 15.28 9.44
N LEU A 319 3.76 15.20 8.24
CA LEU A 319 4.98 15.93 7.88
C LEU A 319 4.66 17.38 7.47
N ALA A 320 3.54 17.59 6.77
CA ALA A 320 3.12 18.91 6.31
C ALA A 320 2.75 19.84 7.47
N ALA A 321 2.19 19.30 8.56
CA ALA A 321 1.82 20.06 9.75
C ALA A 321 3.00 20.37 10.68
N GLY A 322 4.10 19.59 10.60
CA GLY A 322 5.29 19.71 11.43
C GLY A 322 6.42 20.53 10.80
N ASN A 323 7.60 20.48 11.42
CA ASN A 323 8.80 21.17 10.94
C ASN A 323 9.73 20.31 10.07
N LEU A 324 9.49 18.98 9.98
CA LEU A 324 10.41 18.01 9.38
C LEU A 324 10.47 18.04 7.87
N LEU A 325 9.36 18.34 7.18
CA LEU A 325 9.29 18.25 5.71
C LEU A 325 10.38 19.08 5.00
N LYS A 326 10.79 20.20 5.59
CA LYS A 326 11.82 21.09 5.04
C LYS A 326 13.24 20.56 5.21
N GLU A 327 13.44 19.65 6.16
CA GLU A 327 14.75 19.08 6.51
C GLU A 327 14.99 17.74 5.79
N ILE A 328 13.93 17.12 5.31
CA ILE A 328 14.00 15.88 4.53
C ILE A 328 14.35 16.22 3.08
N GLU A 329 15.54 15.78 2.63
CA GLU A 329 15.87 15.83 1.20
C GLU A 329 14.92 14.94 0.41
N THR A 330 14.38 15.46 -0.71
CA THR A 330 13.47 14.72 -1.57
C THR A 330 13.93 14.73 -3.02
N ARG A 331 13.64 13.62 -3.72
CA ARG A 331 13.86 13.46 -5.16
C ARG A 331 12.57 12.94 -5.80
N ASN A 332 11.98 13.72 -6.71
CA ASN A 332 10.71 13.36 -7.38
C ASN A 332 9.54 13.05 -6.42
N GLY A 333 9.48 13.72 -5.26
CA GLY A 333 8.49 13.48 -4.21
C GLY A 333 8.81 12.31 -3.27
N PHE A 334 9.90 11.58 -3.52
CA PHE A 334 10.40 10.52 -2.61
C PHE A 334 11.44 11.08 -1.64
N PRO A 335 11.51 10.60 -0.40
CA PRO A 335 12.60 10.94 0.50
C PRO A 335 13.91 10.33 0.00
N ALA A 336 15.03 11.02 0.21
CA ALA A 336 16.35 10.43 0.09
C ALA A 336 16.64 9.57 1.33
N LEU A 337 16.92 8.29 1.12
CA LEU A 337 17.13 7.32 2.19
C LEU A 337 18.54 6.72 2.14
N ASP A 338 19.11 6.46 3.31
CA ASP A 338 20.36 5.70 3.43
C ASP A 338 20.12 4.17 3.34
N ASP A 339 21.16 3.37 3.64
CA ASP A 339 21.11 1.90 3.59
C ASP A 339 20.15 1.27 4.63
N HIS A 340 19.66 2.05 5.57
CA HIS A 340 18.82 1.61 6.67
C HIS A 340 17.46 2.31 6.72
N PHE A 341 17.03 2.93 5.60
CA PHE A 341 15.80 3.70 5.50
C PHE A 341 15.79 5.01 6.30
N GLU A 342 16.95 5.46 6.82
CA GLU A 342 17.08 6.72 7.50
C GLU A 342 17.05 7.86 6.48
N THR A 343 16.31 8.92 6.78
CA THR A 343 16.25 10.14 5.97
C THR A 343 17.46 11.02 6.24
N THR A 344 17.53 12.21 5.62
CA THR A 344 18.52 13.24 5.97
C THR A 344 18.32 13.82 7.38
N VAL A 345 17.21 13.53 8.04
CA VAL A 345 16.95 13.86 9.45
C VAL A 345 17.34 12.66 10.31
N PRO A 346 18.42 12.76 11.12
CA PRO A 346 18.89 11.65 11.94
C PRO A 346 17.79 11.11 12.87
N GLY A 347 17.67 9.78 12.94
CA GLY A 347 16.65 9.09 13.74
C GLY A 347 15.26 9.04 13.11
N LEU A 348 15.05 9.63 11.92
CA LEU A 348 13.79 9.51 11.18
C LEU A 348 13.93 8.54 10.02
N PHE A 349 13.18 7.45 10.09
CA PHE A 349 13.15 6.38 9.09
C PHE A 349 11.82 6.41 8.34
N ILE A 350 11.85 6.18 7.03
CA ILE A 350 10.63 6.08 6.21
C ILE A 350 10.66 4.81 5.37
N THR A 351 9.64 3.99 5.46
CA THR A 351 9.54 2.71 4.73
C THR A 351 8.23 2.61 3.92
N SER A 352 7.97 1.44 3.32
CA SER A 352 6.83 1.19 2.42
C SER A 352 7.01 1.90 1.06
N MET A 353 5.92 2.31 0.40
CA MET A 353 5.97 2.96 -0.91
C MET A 353 7.00 4.10 -1.04
N PRO A 354 7.20 4.97 -0.06
CA PRO A 354 8.22 6.01 -0.17
C PRO A 354 9.65 5.49 -0.37
N ALA A 355 9.95 4.24 0.00
CA ALA A 355 11.28 3.66 -0.15
C ALA A 355 11.58 3.08 -1.56
N VAL A 356 10.60 3.01 -2.46
CA VAL A 356 10.77 2.32 -3.77
C VAL A 356 11.83 2.96 -4.66
N GLN A 357 12.13 4.25 -4.51
CA GLN A 357 13.13 4.93 -5.32
C GLN A 357 14.56 4.44 -4.99
N ASP A 358 14.87 4.25 -3.71
CA ASP A 358 16.20 3.88 -3.26
C ASP A 358 16.41 2.36 -3.07
N PHE A 359 15.31 1.62 -2.80
CA PHE A 359 15.35 0.18 -2.55
C PHE A 359 14.68 -0.68 -3.64
N GLY A 360 14.10 -0.05 -4.66
CA GLY A 360 13.46 -0.73 -5.78
C GLY A 360 11.96 -0.93 -5.62
N PRO A 361 11.28 -1.30 -6.72
CA PRO A 361 9.81 -1.35 -6.79
C PRO A 361 9.18 -2.37 -5.84
N PHE A 362 9.96 -3.25 -5.25
CA PHE A 362 9.55 -4.31 -4.32
C PHE A 362 8.97 -3.73 -3.01
N PHE A 363 9.43 -2.56 -2.60
CA PHE A 363 9.01 -1.91 -1.34
C PHE A 363 7.61 -1.28 -1.38
N GLY A 364 6.95 -1.35 -2.52
CA GLY A 364 5.49 -1.14 -2.63
C GLY A 364 4.66 -2.38 -2.25
N PHE A 365 5.28 -3.52 -1.86
CA PHE A 365 4.60 -4.80 -1.62
C PHE A 365 5.00 -5.42 -0.29
N THR A 366 4.19 -6.36 0.20
CA THR A 366 4.39 -6.99 1.52
C THR A 366 5.57 -7.96 1.58
N ASN A 367 6.12 -8.38 0.45
CA ASN A 367 7.31 -9.22 0.41
C ASN A 367 8.57 -8.56 1.00
N SER A 368 8.61 -7.22 1.10
CA SER A 368 9.76 -6.46 1.60
C SER A 368 9.64 -5.99 3.06
N VAL A 369 8.52 -6.30 3.73
CA VAL A 369 8.29 -5.82 5.10
C VAL A 369 9.33 -6.33 6.09
N ARG A 370 9.79 -7.58 5.92
CA ARG A 370 10.80 -8.21 6.78
C ARG A 370 12.17 -7.56 6.62
N THR A 371 12.59 -7.38 5.38
CA THR A 371 13.86 -6.70 5.03
C THR A 371 13.89 -5.28 5.56
N SER A 372 12.82 -4.49 5.39
CA SER A 372 12.71 -3.16 5.99
C SER A 372 12.89 -3.20 7.51
N ALA A 373 12.18 -4.11 8.18
CA ALA A 373 12.23 -4.22 9.63
C ALA A 373 13.63 -4.58 10.13
N GLN A 374 14.30 -5.55 9.49
CA GLN A 374 15.65 -5.98 9.86
C GLN A 374 16.66 -4.87 9.69
N LEU A 375 16.67 -4.15 8.56
CA LEU A 375 17.63 -3.08 8.27
C LEU A 375 17.43 -1.87 9.19
N ILE A 376 16.19 -1.42 9.39
CA ILE A 376 15.90 -0.30 10.30
C ILE A 376 16.35 -0.62 11.72
N ILE A 377 16.01 -1.79 12.23
CA ILE A 377 16.33 -2.16 13.60
C ILE A 377 17.83 -2.45 13.79
N ALA A 378 18.51 -2.99 12.79
CA ALA A 378 19.97 -3.16 12.84
C ALA A 378 20.70 -1.83 13.04
N ARG A 379 20.25 -0.75 12.38
CA ARG A 379 20.79 0.60 12.57
C ARG A 379 20.68 1.05 14.03
N LEU A 380 19.50 0.90 14.64
CA LEU A 380 19.23 1.28 16.02
C LEU A 380 20.04 0.46 17.03
N CYS A 381 20.26 -0.83 16.77
CA CYS A 381 21.11 -1.68 17.60
C CYS A 381 22.60 -1.24 17.54
N SER A 382 23.10 -0.89 16.36
CA SER A 382 24.50 -0.45 16.18
C SER A 382 24.80 0.85 16.92
N GLU A 383 23.87 1.80 16.95
CA GLU A 383 24.00 3.05 17.71
C GLU A 383 24.00 2.81 19.22
N SER A 384 23.12 1.93 19.69
CA SER A 384 23.06 1.58 21.12
C SER A 384 24.33 0.89 21.61
N ALA A 385 25.01 0.11 20.75
CA ALA A 385 26.30 -0.50 21.07
C ALA A 385 27.43 0.53 21.16
N ARG A 386 27.47 1.51 20.25
CA ARG A 386 28.47 2.61 20.30
C ARG A 386 28.32 3.48 21.53
N CYS A 387 27.10 3.80 21.96
CA CYS A 387 26.85 4.58 23.18
C CYS A 387 27.22 3.84 24.48
N ARG A 388 27.32 2.50 24.49
CA ARG A 388 27.78 1.72 25.66
C ARG A 388 29.30 1.57 25.74
N SER A 389 30.01 1.82 24.64
CA SER A 389 31.48 1.70 24.54
C SER A 389 32.21 3.03 24.65
N SER A 390 31.50 4.14 24.70
CA SER A 390 31.98 5.51 24.98
C SER A 390 31.69 5.91 26.42
#